data_f2ddd9403465ce168114d9dd756c686b
#
_entry.id   f2ddd9403465ce168114d9dd756c686b
#
_cell.length_a   1.000
_cell.length_b   1.000
_cell.length_c   1.000
_cell.angle_alpha   90.00
_cell.angle_beta   90.00
_cell.angle_gamma   90.00
#
_symmetry.space_group_name_H-M   'P 1'
#
loop_
_entity.id
_entity.type
_entity.pdbx_description
1 polymer ?
#
loop_
_entity_poly.entity_id
_entity_poly.type
_entity_poly.pdbx_seq_one_letter_code
_entity_poly.pdbx_strand_id
1 'polypeptide(L)'
;MADRNTTSNINLAAAEELPKAQSKFKEFVKKFMKRKTAVISLAFIVFIILMAIIGPYVVPYDPQAPDYTAMMQGPSATHIWGTNEYGQDVFSRLMVGTRLSLTCALTATIIGTAIGVVLGLIAGFYGGIIDSLIMRCCDVLFAFPDILLAIAVVAIIGQGMVNVMIAVAVFTVPSFARIIRSATISVKQAPYVEVARSLGCSNTRILFVHIFPGTIQSMIVNFTMRVGTAILAASSLSFLGFGANVTEPDWGSMLSTGRNYLNTAPHMVLFPGILIFLTVLAFNLLGDGLRDTLDPKMN
;
A
#
# COMPACT_ATOMS: atom_id res chain seq x y z
N MET A 1 74.97 -12.91 28.78
CA MET A 1 74.94 -12.63 27.28
C MET A 1 73.62 -13.05 26.82
N ALA A 2 72.81 -12.05 26.45
CA ALA A 2 71.39 -12.12 26.21
C ALA A 2 71.10 -12.69 24.84
N ASP A 3 70.21 -13.62 24.79
CA ASP A 3 69.60 -14.08 23.53
C ASP A 3 68.36 -13.23 23.19
N ARG A 4 68.59 -12.32 22.22
CA ARG A 4 67.56 -11.51 21.58
C ARG A 4 67.23 -12.11 20.25
N ASN A 5 66.24 -12.99 20.16
CA ASN A 5 65.59 -13.28 18.88
C ASN A 5 64.37 -14.16 19.07
N THR A 6 63.36 -13.59 19.72
CA THR A 6 61.99 -14.12 19.57
C THR A 6 61.17 -13.03 18.91
N THR A 7 61.53 -12.67 17.68
CA THR A 7 60.62 -11.95 16.80
C THR A 7 59.50 -12.88 16.42
N SER A 8 58.35 -12.62 17.01
CA SER A 8 57.08 -13.24 16.72
C SER A 8 56.82 -13.30 15.23
N ASN A 9 56.85 -14.48 14.65
CA ASN A 9 56.21 -14.78 13.39
C ASN A 9 54.72 -14.63 13.60
N ILE A 10 54.21 -13.41 13.46
CA ILE A 10 52.79 -13.15 13.27
C ILE A 10 52.46 -13.80 11.93
N ASN A 11 51.80 -14.93 11.97
CA ASN A 11 51.26 -15.62 10.81
C ASN A 11 50.30 -14.67 10.06
N LEU A 12 50.85 -13.94 9.10
CA LEU A 12 50.09 -13.15 8.11
C LEU A 12 49.25 -14.03 7.17
N ALA A 13 49.30 -15.35 7.34
CA ALA A 13 48.48 -16.32 6.61
C ALA A 13 47.07 -16.50 7.16
N ALA A 14 46.72 -15.93 8.30
CA ALA A 14 45.36 -15.87 8.84
C ALA A 14 44.71 -14.48 8.63
N ALA A 15 45.01 -13.81 7.53
CA ALA A 15 44.08 -12.84 6.99
C ALA A 15 42.85 -13.63 6.52
N GLU A 16 41.99 -13.99 7.48
CA GLU A 16 40.63 -14.44 7.19
C GLU A 16 40.12 -13.59 6.04
N GLU A 17 39.81 -14.23 4.93
CA GLU A 17 39.11 -13.58 3.82
C GLU A 17 37.85 -12.92 4.43
N LEU A 18 37.93 -11.61 4.63
CA LEU A 18 36.76 -10.83 5.05
C LEU A 18 35.66 -11.20 4.09
N PRO A 19 34.52 -11.74 4.58
CA PRO A 19 33.45 -12.19 3.72
C PRO A 19 33.09 -11.02 2.78
N LYS A 20 33.26 -11.23 1.46
CA LYS A 20 32.97 -10.22 0.45
C LYS A 20 31.63 -9.59 0.80
N ALA A 21 31.61 -8.28 1.08
CA ALA A 21 30.42 -7.55 1.47
C ALA A 21 29.35 -7.81 0.41
N GLN A 22 28.44 -8.73 0.71
CA GLN A 22 27.32 -9.01 -0.18
C GLN A 22 26.50 -7.73 -0.28
N SER A 23 26.15 -7.32 -1.49
CA SER A 23 25.28 -6.16 -1.68
C SER A 23 24.05 -6.32 -0.79
N LYS A 24 23.74 -5.32 0.05
CA LYS A 24 22.60 -5.29 0.96
C LYS A 24 21.30 -5.68 0.25
N PHE A 25 21.21 -5.36 -1.04
CA PHE A 25 20.09 -5.75 -1.88
C PHE A 25 20.02 -7.27 -2.14
N LYS A 26 21.16 -7.94 -2.40
CA LYS A 26 21.19 -9.40 -2.58
C LYS A 26 20.78 -10.13 -1.30
N GLU A 27 21.23 -9.62 -0.16
CA GLU A 27 20.86 -10.18 1.15
C GLU A 27 19.37 -10.01 1.41
N PHE A 28 18.82 -8.83 1.15
CA PHE A 28 17.39 -8.56 1.23
C PHE A 28 16.56 -9.53 0.36
N VAL A 29 16.91 -9.65 -0.92
CA VAL A 29 16.21 -10.57 -1.84
C VAL A 29 16.31 -12.02 -1.34
N LYS A 30 17.49 -12.46 -0.88
CA LYS A 30 17.68 -13.83 -0.36
C LYS A 30 16.80 -14.08 0.89
N LYS A 31 16.69 -13.12 1.80
CA LYS A 31 15.83 -13.22 3.00
C LYS A 31 14.35 -13.20 2.62
N PHE A 32 13.97 -12.31 1.72
CA PHE A 32 12.59 -12.19 1.24
C PHE A 32 12.12 -13.49 0.54
N MET A 33 12.93 -14.05 -0.35
CA MET A 33 12.59 -15.29 -1.07
C MET A 33 12.43 -16.52 -0.16
N LYS A 34 12.97 -16.50 1.06
CA LYS A 34 12.72 -17.55 2.04
C LYS A 34 11.30 -17.51 2.63
N ARG A 35 10.60 -16.39 2.52
CA ARG A 35 9.25 -16.20 3.05
C ARG A 35 8.21 -16.51 1.98
N LYS A 36 7.75 -17.76 1.93
CA LYS A 36 6.81 -18.25 0.91
C LYS A 36 5.53 -17.40 0.82
N THR A 37 4.97 -16.99 1.96
CA THR A 37 3.76 -16.16 2.01
C THR A 37 3.96 -14.80 1.31
N ALA A 38 5.07 -14.12 1.57
CA ALA A 38 5.38 -12.84 0.93
C ALA A 38 5.62 -12.98 -0.58
N VAL A 39 6.29 -14.06 -1.00
CA VAL A 39 6.54 -14.35 -2.43
C VAL A 39 5.23 -14.64 -3.16
N ILE A 40 4.33 -15.47 -2.59
CA ILE A 40 3.02 -15.77 -3.17
C ILE A 40 2.18 -14.49 -3.26
N SER A 41 2.18 -13.67 -2.21
CA SER A 41 1.45 -12.39 -2.18
C SER A 41 1.98 -11.42 -3.23
N LEU A 42 3.30 -11.31 -3.38
CA LEU A 42 3.91 -10.49 -4.43
C LEU A 42 3.51 -10.98 -5.82
N ALA A 43 3.56 -12.30 -6.07
CA ALA A 43 3.14 -12.88 -7.35
C ALA A 43 1.67 -12.57 -7.65
N PHE A 44 0.78 -12.67 -6.65
CA PHE A 44 -0.63 -12.32 -6.80
C PHE A 44 -0.84 -10.83 -7.07
N ILE A 45 -0.12 -9.94 -6.37
CA ILE A 45 -0.19 -8.49 -6.61
C ILE A 45 0.28 -8.15 -8.03
N VAL A 46 1.39 -8.77 -8.49
CA VAL A 46 1.85 -8.61 -9.88
C VAL A 46 0.78 -9.08 -10.87
N PHE A 47 0.13 -10.21 -10.60
CA PHE A 47 -0.99 -10.71 -11.42
C PHE A 47 -2.15 -9.70 -11.48
N ILE A 48 -2.56 -9.13 -10.34
CA ILE A 48 -3.63 -8.10 -10.29
C ILE A 48 -3.23 -6.83 -11.03
N ILE A 49 -1.96 -6.39 -10.92
CA ILE A 49 -1.45 -5.23 -11.68
C ILE A 49 -1.48 -5.53 -13.18
N LEU A 50 -1.03 -6.71 -13.60
CA LEU A 50 -1.10 -7.12 -15.00
C LEU A 50 -2.56 -7.18 -15.49
N MET A 51 -3.47 -7.70 -14.69
CA MET A 51 -4.90 -7.72 -14.97
C MET A 51 -5.48 -6.30 -15.12
N ALA A 52 -5.05 -5.34 -14.30
CA ALA A 52 -5.46 -3.94 -14.43
C ALA A 52 -4.95 -3.26 -15.72
N ILE A 53 -3.75 -3.65 -16.19
CA ILE A 53 -3.13 -3.07 -17.39
C ILE A 53 -3.68 -3.74 -18.66
N ILE A 54 -3.70 -5.07 -18.70
CA ILE A 54 -4.00 -5.87 -19.89
C ILE A 54 -5.51 -6.11 -20.01
N GLY A 55 -6.23 -6.22 -18.88
CA GLY A 55 -7.65 -6.57 -18.84
C GLY A 55 -8.52 -5.80 -19.83
N PRO A 56 -8.46 -4.46 -19.88
CA PRO A 56 -9.28 -3.67 -20.80
C PRO A 56 -9.09 -4.00 -22.30
N TYR A 57 -8.00 -4.67 -22.66
CA TYR A 57 -7.64 -4.99 -24.04
C TYR A 57 -7.94 -6.45 -24.45
N VAL A 58 -8.16 -7.34 -23.47
CA VAL A 58 -8.30 -8.79 -23.71
C VAL A 58 -9.65 -9.35 -23.26
N VAL A 59 -10.55 -8.52 -22.75
CA VAL A 59 -11.88 -8.97 -22.34
C VAL A 59 -12.69 -9.48 -23.52
N PRO A 60 -13.40 -10.60 -23.37
CA PRO A 60 -14.17 -11.23 -24.45
C PRO A 60 -15.43 -10.42 -24.84
N TYR A 61 -15.96 -9.62 -23.89
CA TYR A 61 -17.20 -8.84 -24.08
C TYR A 61 -16.98 -7.40 -23.69
N ASP A 62 -17.74 -6.47 -24.31
CA ASP A 62 -17.79 -5.08 -23.87
C ASP A 62 -18.41 -5.04 -22.44
N PRO A 63 -17.69 -4.55 -21.42
CA PRO A 63 -18.17 -4.52 -20.05
C PRO A 63 -19.36 -3.59 -19.82
N GLN A 64 -19.69 -2.72 -20.78
CA GLN A 64 -20.79 -1.76 -20.67
C GLN A 64 -21.99 -2.14 -21.57
N ALA A 65 -21.82 -2.96 -22.59
CA ALA A 65 -22.89 -3.35 -23.50
C ALA A 65 -23.91 -4.27 -22.80
N PRO A 66 -25.20 -3.89 -22.70
CA PRO A 66 -26.21 -4.77 -22.12
C PRO A 66 -26.64 -5.84 -23.11
N ASP A 67 -26.90 -7.06 -22.60
CA ASP A 67 -27.57 -8.14 -23.33
C ASP A 67 -28.79 -8.63 -22.53
N TYR A 68 -29.92 -8.07 -22.80
CA TYR A 68 -31.18 -8.40 -22.10
C TYR A 68 -31.64 -9.84 -22.34
N THR A 69 -31.04 -10.60 -23.29
CA THR A 69 -31.36 -12.02 -23.49
C THR A 69 -30.58 -12.92 -22.54
N ALA A 70 -29.50 -12.41 -21.93
CA ALA A 70 -28.61 -13.12 -21.06
C ALA A 70 -28.61 -12.58 -19.60
N MET A 71 -29.72 -11.99 -19.15
CA MET A 71 -29.82 -11.38 -17.79
C MET A 71 -29.68 -12.44 -16.71
N MET A 72 -28.82 -12.16 -15.70
CA MET A 72 -28.61 -12.97 -14.47
C MET A 72 -28.32 -14.46 -14.74
N GLN A 73 -27.71 -14.78 -15.87
CA GLN A 73 -27.29 -16.14 -16.17
C GLN A 73 -26.11 -16.55 -15.28
N GLY A 74 -26.17 -17.78 -14.76
CA GLY A 74 -25.07 -18.36 -13.99
C GLY A 74 -23.82 -18.61 -14.85
N PRO A 75 -22.69 -18.97 -14.23
CA PRO A 75 -21.48 -19.35 -14.95
C PRO A 75 -21.73 -20.39 -16.02
N SER A 76 -21.24 -20.15 -17.24
CA SER A 76 -21.44 -20.98 -18.42
C SER A 76 -20.20 -20.96 -19.34
N ALA A 77 -20.22 -21.75 -20.41
CA ALA A 77 -19.14 -21.74 -21.41
C ALA A 77 -19.06 -20.42 -22.19
N THR A 78 -20.17 -19.70 -22.34
CA THR A 78 -20.25 -18.37 -22.97
C THR A 78 -19.88 -17.27 -22.00
N HIS A 79 -20.36 -17.32 -20.77
CA HIS A 79 -20.08 -16.34 -19.69
C HIS A 79 -19.43 -17.06 -18.52
N ILE A 80 -18.10 -17.10 -18.48
CA ILE A 80 -17.31 -17.90 -17.52
C ILE A 80 -17.72 -17.62 -16.06
N TRP A 81 -18.02 -16.36 -15.70
CA TRP A 81 -18.48 -15.97 -14.37
C TRP A 81 -19.94 -15.50 -14.35
N GLY A 82 -20.70 -15.83 -15.40
CA GLY A 82 -22.10 -15.44 -15.55
C GLY A 82 -22.25 -13.97 -15.93
N THR A 83 -23.50 -13.51 -15.87
CA THR A 83 -23.90 -12.16 -16.25
C THR A 83 -24.62 -11.44 -15.11
N ASN A 84 -24.66 -10.11 -15.17
CA ASN A 84 -25.35 -9.28 -14.20
C ASN A 84 -26.85 -9.05 -14.60
N GLU A 85 -27.52 -8.14 -13.89
CA GLU A 85 -28.92 -7.76 -14.10
C GLU A 85 -29.21 -7.12 -15.46
N TYR A 86 -28.19 -6.62 -16.16
CA TYR A 86 -28.28 -6.08 -17.52
C TYR A 86 -27.77 -7.07 -18.57
N GLY A 87 -27.44 -8.32 -18.20
CA GLY A 87 -26.84 -9.31 -19.09
C GLY A 87 -25.36 -9.04 -19.41
N GLN A 88 -24.71 -8.10 -18.75
CA GLN A 88 -23.29 -7.78 -18.93
C GLN A 88 -22.41 -8.86 -18.30
N ASP A 89 -21.33 -9.26 -19.00
CA ASP A 89 -20.42 -10.30 -18.55
C ASP A 89 -19.64 -9.90 -17.28
N VAL A 90 -19.82 -10.67 -16.20
CA VAL A 90 -19.22 -10.39 -14.89
C VAL A 90 -17.68 -10.47 -14.95
N PHE A 91 -17.12 -11.41 -15.72
CA PHE A 91 -15.68 -11.55 -15.88
C PHE A 91 -15.07 -10.32 -16.54
N SER A 92 -15.63 -9.87 -17.68
CA SER A 92 -15.16 -8.68 -18.41
C SER A 92 -15.26 -7.41 -17.55
N ARG A 93 -16.39 -7.23 -16.84
CA ARG A 93 -16.58 -6.11 -15.92
C ARG A 93 -15.56 -6.11 -14.78
N LEU A 94 -15.28 -7.27 -14.21
CA LEU A 94 -14.35 -7.39 -13.10
C LEU A 94 -12.92 -7.13 -13.53
N MET A 95 -12.50 -7.62 -14.70
CA MET A 95 -11.18 -7.33 -15.27
C MET A 95 -10.97 -5.83 -15.51
N VAL A 96 -11.94 -5.16 -16.15
CA VAL A 96 -11.85 -3.72 -16.39
C VAL A 96 -11.95 -2.93 -15.08
N GLY A 97 -12.86 -3.34 -14.19
CA GLY A 97 -13.04 -2.74 -12.86
C GLY A 97 -11.83 -2.82 -11.97
N THR A 98 -10.95 -3.81 -12.18
CA THR A 98 -9.66 -3.91 -11.47
C THR A 98 -8.81 -2.69 -11.67
N ARG A 99 -8.76 -2.15 -12.89
CA ARG A 99 -7.99 -0.93 -13.20
C ARG A 99 -8.48 0.25 -12.37
N LEU A 100 -9.80 0.47 -12.33
CA LEU A 100 -10.37 1.61 -11.62
C LEU A 100 -10.19 1.48 -10.10
N SER A 101 -10.50 0.31 -9.53
CA SER A 101 -10.38 0.04 -8.09
C SER A 101 -8.94 0.13 -7.60
N LEU A 102 -7.98 -0.44 -8.35
CA LEU A 102 -6.57 -0.41 -7.98
C LEU A 102 -5.97 0.99 -8.14
N THR A 103 -6.30 1.70 -9.23
CA THR A 103 -5.84 3.08 -9.45
C THR A 103 -6.34 4.01 -8.36
N CYS A 104 -7.62 3.88 -7.96
CA CYS A 104 -8.20 4.65 -6.87
C CYS A 104 -7.41 4.46 -5.56
N ALA A 105 -7.22 3.22 -5.14
CA ALA A 105 -6.55 2.92 -3.88
C ALA A 105 -5.07 3.33 -3.88
N LEU A 106 -4.35 3.06 -4.98
CA LEU A 106 -2.94 3.42 -5.10
C LEU A 106 -2.74 4.94 -5.12
N THR A 107 -3.51 5.67 -5.93
CA THR A 107 -3.41 7.14 -6.03
C THR A 107 -3.74 7.79 -4.68
N ALA A 108 -4.82 7.36 -4.03
CA ALA A 108 -5.19 7.86 -2.71
C ALA A 108 -4.07 7.60 -1.67
N THR A 109 -3.50 6.40 -1.66
CA THR A 109 -2.42 6.04 -0.74
C THR A 109 -1.15 6.84 -1.05
N ILE A 110 -0.78 7.03 -2.32
CA ILE A 110 0.40 7.84 -2.71
C ILE A 110 0.24 9.28 -2.22
N ILE A 111 -0.90 9.92 -2.50
CA ILE A 111 -1.16 11.30 -2.09
C ILE A 111 -1.13 11.43 -0.57
N GLY A 112 -1.87 10.56 0.14
CA GLY A 112 -1.93 10.57 1.60
C GLY A 112 -0.56 10.32 2.24
N THR A 113 0.23 9.39 1.68
CA THR A 113 1.60 9.11 2.12
C THR A 113 2.50 10.31 1.88
N ALA A 114 2.49 10.91 0.70
CA ALA A 114 3.34 12.06 0.38
C ALA A 114 3.11 13.22 1.35
N ILE A 115 1.85 13.58 1.59
CA ILE A 115 1.50 14.63 2.54
C ILE A 115 1.89 14.23 3.96
N GLY A 116 1.53 13.00 4.39
CA GLY A 116 1.83 12.51 5.74
C GLY A 116 3.33 12.42 6.03
N VAL A 117 4.13 12.01 5.05
CA VAL A 117 5.60 11.97 5.16
C VAL A 117 6.17 13.36 5.39
N VAL A 118 5.75 14.35 4.60
CA VAL A 118 6.21 15.74 4.77
C VAL A 118 5.85 16.28 6.15
N LEU A 119 4.60 16.11 6.57
CA LEU A 119 4.12 16.54 7.89
C LEU A 119 4.86 15.82 9.03
N GLY A 120 5.06 14.51 8.91
CA GLY A 120 5.76 13.71 9.90
C GLY A 120 7.25 14.06 10.03
N LEU A 121 7.94 14.32 8.91
CA LEU A 121 9.32 14.79 8.90
C LEU A 121 9.45 16.15 9.59
N ILE A 122 8.58 17.11 9.26
CA ILE A 122 8.58 18.45 9.84
C ILE A 122 8.30 18.37 11.34
N ALA A 123 7.25 17.67 11.75
CA ALA A 123 6.87 17.50 13.15
C ALA A 123 8.00 16.85 13.97
N GLY A 124 8.57 15.74 13.51
CA GLY A 124 9.63 15.01 14.21
C GLY A 124 10.95 15.77 14.26
N PHE A 125 11.29 16.53 13.21
CA PHE A 125 12.54 17.27 13.13
C PHE A 125 12.54 18.53 13.99
N TYR A 126 11.53 19.39 13.85
CA TYR A 126 11.47 20.67 14.57
C TYR A 126 10.99 20.50 16.00
N GLY A 127 10.01 19.63 16.25
CA GLY A 127 9.44 19.43 17.58
C GLY A 127 8.65 20.64 18.10
N GLY A 128 8.45 20.72 19.41
CA GLY A 128 7.84 21.87 20.09
C GLY A 128 6.43 22.22 19.59
N ILE A 129 6.17 23.47 19.30
CA ILE A 129 4.86 24.00 18.89
C ILE A 129 4.44 23.43 17.52
N ILE A 130 5.38 23.33 16.58
CA ILE A 130 5.12 22.81 15.23
C ILE A 130 4.63 21.35 15.31
N ASP A 131 5.33 20.54 16.08
CA ASP A 131 4.95 19.16 16.35
C ASP A 131 3.55 19.07 16.97
N SER A 132 3.33 19.85 18.05
CA SER A 132 2.05 19.87 18.74
C SER A 132 0.90 20.27 17.82
N LEU A 133 1.09 21.27 16.96
CA LEU A 133 0.06 21.73 16.04
C LEU A 133 -0.30 20.66 15.00
N ILE A 134 0.72 20.09 14.34
CA ILE A 134 0.53 19.05 13.32
C ILE A 134 -0.16 17.81 13.94
N MET A 135 0.32 17.37 15.12
CA MET A 135 -0.26 16.19 15.77
C MET A 135 -1.68 16.44 16.26
N ARG A 136 -2.02 17.62 16.76
CA ARG A 136 -3.41 17.97 17.13
C ARG A 136 -4.34 17.94 15.92
N CYS A 137 -3.91 18.47 14.76
CA CYS A 137 -4.69 18.33 13.53
C CYS A 137 -4.89 16.85 13.14
N CYS A 138 -3.85 16.02 13.26
CA CYS A 138 -3.95 14.57 13.03
C CYS A 138 -4.89 13.90 14.05
N ASP A 139 -4.86 14.31 15.32
CA ASP A 139 -5.70 13.75 16.38
C ASP A 139 -7.18 14.07 16.15
N VAL A 140 -7.51 15.25 15.64
CA VAL A 140 -8.88 15.59 15.23
C VAL A 140 -9.37 14.65 14.13
N LEU A 141 -8.56 14.34 13.13
CA LEU A 141 -8.93 13.38 12.07
C LEU A 141 -9.09 11.97 12.63
N PHE A 142 -8.23 11.54 13.55
CA PHE A 142 -8.32 10.24 14.21
C PHE A 142 -9.48 10.11 15.22
N ALA A 143 -10.08 11.21 15.64
CA ALA A 143 -11.27 11.16 16.50
C ALA A 143 -12.48 10.52 15.79
N PHE A 144 -12.45 10.47 14.45
CA PHE A 144 -13.50 9.83 13.65
C PHE A 144 -13.01 8.47 13.13
N PRO A 145 -13.89 7.44 13.12
CA PRO A 145 -13.60 6.22 12.38
C PRO A 145 -13.31 6.52 10.90
N ASP A 146 -12.29 5.88 10.32
CA ASP A 146 -11.78 6.15 8.97
C ASP A 146 -12.90 6.23 7.92
N ILE A 147 -13.85 5.27 7.97
CA ILE A 147 -14.95 5.18 7.01
C ILE A 147 -15.98 6.32 7.18
N LEU A 148 -16.26 6.73 8.42
CA LEU A 148 -17.18 7.83 8.69
C LEU A 148 -16.58 9.17 8.25
N LEU A 149 -15.28 9.36 8.48
CA LEU A 149 -14.58 10.54 7.98
C LEU A 149 -14.62 10.60 6.46
N ALA A 150 -14.37 9.46 5.79
CA ALA A 150 -14.42 9.39 4.33
C ALA A 150 -15.82 9.70 3.78
N ILE A 151 -16.88 9.17 4.41
CA ILE A 151 -18.27 9.48 4.04
C ILE A 151 -18.55 10.98 4.23
N ALA A 152 -18.14 11.57 5.35
CA ALA A 152 -18.32 12.99 5.59
C ALA A 152 -17.61 13.87 4.54
N VAL A 153 -16.39 13.50 4.16
CA VAL A 153 -15.64 14.19 3.10
C VAL A 153 -16.39 14.11 1.78
N VAL A 154 -16.81 12.89 1.35
CA VAL A 154 -17.54 12.72 0.07
C VAL A 154 -18.91 13.40 0.10
N ALA A 155 -19.57 13.43 1.24
CA ALA A 155 -20.86 14.16 1.38
C ALA A 155 -20.72 15.67 1.15
N ILE A 156 -19.54 16.25 1.44
CA ILE A 156 -19.26 17.67 1.24
C ILE A 156 -18.83 17.94 -0.21
N ILE A 157 -17.92 17.12 -0.77
CA ILE A 157 -17.31 17.37 -2.09
C ILE A 157 -18.10 16.74 -3.25
N GLY A 158 -19.09 15.88 -2.95
CA GLY A 158 -19.93 15.19 -3.92
C GLY A 158 -19.47 13.77 -4.23
N GLN A 159 -20.30 13.04 -4.99
CA GLN A 159 -20.02 11.67 -5.42
C GLN A 159 -19.01 11.64 -6.57
N GLY A 160 -18.35 10.50 -6.75
CA GLY A 160 -17.43 10.24 -7.86
C GLY A 160 -16.11 9.65 -7.39
N MET A 161 -15.48 8.88 -8.28
CA MET A 161 -14.26 8.12 -7.95
C MET A 161 -13.09 9.03 -7.50
N VAL A 162 -12.95 10.21 -8.10
CA VAL A 162 -11.93 11.19 -7.70
C VAL A 162 -12.17 11.69 -6.27
N ASN A 163 -13.43 11.92 -5.91
CA ASN A 163 -13.81 12.35 -4.56
C ASN A 163 -13.59 11.24 -3.52
N VAL A 164 -13.81 9.98 -3.90
CA VAL A 164 -13.43 8.81 -3.09
C VAL A 164 -11.90 8.76 -2.90
N MET A 165 -11.10 8.99 -3.96
CA MET A 165 -9.63 9.07 -3.83
C MET A 165 -9.20 10.15 -2.83
N ILE A 166 -9.80 11.34 -2.89
CA ILE A 166 -9.50 12.43 -1.97
C ILE A 166 -9.87 12.04 -0.54
N ALA A 167 -11.05 11.47 -0.33
CA ALA A 167 -11.52 11.04 0.99
C ALA A 167 -10.57 9.99 1.60
N VAL A 168 -10.17 8.99 0.81
CA VAL A 168 -9.22 7.95 1.24
C VAL A 168 -7.84 8.55 1.53
N ALA A 169 -7.38 9.51 0.73
CA ALA A 169 -6.12 10.21 0.98
C ALA A 169 -6.15 10.99 2.31
N VAL A 170 -7.25 11.69 2.61
CA VAL A 170 -7.40 12.51 3.84
C VAL A 170 -7.20 11.67 5.10
N PHE A 171 -7.84 10.50 5.23
CA PHE A 171 -7.65 9.67 6.42
C PHE A 171 -6.32 8.89 6.42
N THR A 172 -5.64 8.81 5.28
CA THR A 172 -4.30 8.20 5.17
C THR A 172 -3.21 9.12 5.73
N VAL A 173 -3.33 10.44 5.55
CA VAL A 173 -2.36 11.45 5.99
C VAL A 173 -1.94 11.32 7.47
N PRO A 174 -2.87 11.30 8.45
CA PRO A 174 -2.48 11.30 9.86
C PRO A 174 -1.75 10.02 10.27
N SER A 175 -2.06 8.87 9.64
CA SER A 175 -1.34 7.62 9.88
C SER A 175 0.13 7.73 9.51
N PHE A 176 0.43 8.23 8.31
CA PHE A 176 1.81 8.42 7.86
C PHE A 176 2.52 9.53 8.63
N ALA A 177 1.84 10.64 8.92
CA ALA A 177 2.42 11.72 9.72
C ALA A 177 2.92 11.20 11.08
N ARG A 178 2.13 10.37 11.77
CA ARG A 178 2.50 9.78 13.07
C ARG A 178 3.64 8.78 12.98
N ILE A 179 3.61 7.89 11.99
CA ILE A 179 4.65 6.87 11.78
C ILE A 179 5.98 7.51 11.42
N ILE A 180 5.97 8.44 10.47
CA ILE A 180 7.19 9.11 10.01
C ILE A 180 7.74 10.06 11.08
N ARG A 181 6.87 10.75 11.84
CA ARG A 181 7.30 11.52 13.01
C ARG A 181 8.08 10.66 14.00
N SER A 182 7.55 9.50 14.37
CA SER A 182 8.23 8.58 15.30
C SER A 182 9.57 8.11 14.76
N ALA A 183 9.63 7.71 13.50
CA ALA A 183 10.86 7.30 12.83
C ALA A 183 11.87 8.47 12.76
N THR A 184 11.41 9.68 12.45
CA THR A 184 12.24 10.90 12.40
C THR A 184 12.87 11.21 13.75
N ILE A 185 12.12 11.14 14.84
CA ILE A 185 12.62 11.36 16.21
C ILE A 185 13.71 10.34 16.54
N SER A 186 13.51 9.07 16.20
CA SER A 186 14.48 8.01 16.43
C SER A 186 15.77 8.22 15.62
N VAL A 187 15.66 8.50 14.32
CA VAL A 187 16.82 8.70 13.43
C VAL A 187 17.57 9.99 13.79
N LYS A 188 16.87 11.04 14.22
CA LYS A 188 17.48 12.32 14.63
C LYS A 188 18.50 12.17 15.78
N GLN A 189 18.34 11.13 16.60
CA GLN A 189 19.24 10.84 17.74
C GLN A 189 20.45 9.97 17.33
N ALA A 190 20.56 9.58 16.07
CA ALA A 190 21.67 8.76 15.60
C ALA A 190 23.00 9.54 15.57
N PRO A 191 24.14 8.93 15.97
CA PRO A 191 25.43 9.64 16.06
C PRO A 191 25.86 10.34 14.76
N TYR A 192 25.57 9.75 13.60
CA TYR A 192 25.94 10.36 12.31
C TYR A 192 25.17 11.65 12.01
N VAL A 193 23.96 11.82 12.57
CA VAL A 193 23.16 13.05 12.44
C VAL A 193 23.78 14.15 13.33
N GLU A 194 24.26 13.79 14.51
CA GLU A 194 24.94 14.72 15.42
C GLU A 194 26.26 15.21 14.82
N VAL A 195 27.05 14.31 14.24
CA VAL A 195 28.28 14.66 13.51
C VAL A 195 27.97 15.61 12.35
N ALA A 196 26.94 15.30 11.52
CA ALA A 196 26.57 16.19 10.42
C ALA A 196 26.20 17.61 10.90
N ARG A 197 25.53 17.70 12.06
CA ARG A 197 25.18 18.98 12.69
C ARG A 197 26.42 19.73 13.17
N SER A 198 27.36 19.03 13.82
CA SER A 198 28.62 19.62 14.31
C SER A 198 29.52 20.13 13.17
N LEU A 199 29.41 19.47 11.98
CA LEU A 199 30.10 19.92 10.77
C LEU A 199 29.39 21.08 10.05
N GLY A 200 28.34 21.68 10.65
CA GLY A 200 27.66 22.86 10.12
C GLY A 200 26.67 22.56 8.95
N CYS A 201 26.22 21.31 8.75
CA CYS A 201 25.21 21.03 7.75
C CYS A 201 23.90 21.78 8.03
N SER A 202 23.29 22.34 6.99
CA SER A 202 21.99 23.02 7.11
C SER A 202 20.88 22.06 7.53
N ASN A 203 19.86 22.55 8.23
CA ASN A 203 18.71 21.75 8.68
C ASN A 203 18.01 21.01 7.54
N THR A 204 17.86 21.66 6.38
CA THR A 204 17.27 21.03 5.18
C THR A 204 18.12 19.85 4.71
N ARG A 205 19.44 20.00 4.66
CA ARG A 205 20.35 18.92 4.28
C ARG A 205 20.30 17.78 5.28
N ILE A 206 20.29 18.07 6.57
CA ILE A 206 20.17 17.06 7.63
C ILE A 206 18.85 16.29 7.46
N LEU A 207 17.73 16.99 7.24
CA LEU A 207 16.41 16.38 7.11
C LEU A 207 16.31 15.45 5.90
N PHE A 208 16.68 15.94 4.70
CA PHE A 208 16.46 15.17 3.47
C PHE A 208 17.57 14.18 3.13
N VAL A 209 18.81 14.43 3.52
CA VAL A 209 19.95 13.58 3.16
C VAL A 209 20.31 12.61 4.28
N HIS A 210 20.10 12.96 5.54
CA HIS A 210 20.53 12.13 6.67
C HIS A 210 19.36 11.46 7.40
N ILE A 211 18.22 12.14 7.56
CA ILE A 211 17.07 11.61 8.33
C ILE A 211 16.08 10.87 7.43
N PHE A 212 15.61 11.49 6.34
CA PHE A 212 14.61 10.90 5.47
C PHE A 212 14.97 9.50 4.96
N PRO A 213 16.21 9.23 4.50
CA PRO A 213 16.58 7.87 4.07
C PRO A 213 16.43 6.83 5.18
N GLY A 214 16.65 7.20 6.44
CA GLY A 214 16.44 6.33 7.60
C GLY A 214 14.96 6.02 7.89
N THR A 215 14.02 6.81 7.36
CA THR A 215 12.57 6.59 7.53
C THR A 215 11.95 5.76 6.40
N ILE A 216 12.63 5.58 5.26
CA ILE A 216 12.11 4.92 4.05
C ILE A 216 11.65 3.48 4.35
N GLN A 217 12.38 2.77 5.19
CA GLN A 217 12.05 1.40 5.57
C GLN A 217 10.65 1.31 6.20
N SER A 218 10.37 2.13 7.21
CA SER A 218 9.06 2.22 7.85
C SER A 218 7.99 2.70 6.88
N MET A 219 8.34 3.64 5.98
CA MET A 219 7.43 4.15 4.96
C MET A 219 6.98 3.05 3.99
N ILE A 220 7.90 2.25 3.43
CA ILE A 220 7.58 1.19 2.45
C ILE A 220 6.67 0.13 3.07
N VAL A 221 6.99 -0.35 4.27
CA VAL A 221 6.19 -1.36 4.97
C VAL A 221 4.76 -0.86 5.19
N ASN A 222 4.62 0.33 5.77
CA ASN A 222 3.30 0.89 6.06
C ASN A 222 2.53 1.27 4.79
N PHE A 223 3.22 1.73 3.73
CA PHE A 223 2.61 1.99 2.44
C PHE A 223 1.95 0.72 1.87
N THR A 224 2.67 -0.40 1.87
CA THR A 224 2.14 -1.66 1.35
C THR A 224 0.88 -2.10 2.09
N MET A 225 0.89 -2.08 3.41
CA MET A 225 -0.28 -2.43 4.22
C MET A 225 -1.44 -1.44 4.02
N ARG A 226 -1.12 -0.15 3.86
CA ARG A 226 -2.14 0.89 3.69
C ARG A 226 -2.86 0.79 2.34
N VAL A 227 -2.20 0.33 1.28
CA VAL A 227 -2.89 0.04 0.00
C VAL A 227 -4.02 -0.97 0.20
N GLY A 228 -3.80 -2.04 0.98
CA GLY A 228 -4.85 -3.01 1.29
C GLY A 228 -6.06 -2.36 2.00
N THR A 229 -5.82 -1.55 3.03
CA THR A 229 -6.91 -0.84 3.73
C THR A 229 -7.59 0.21 2.85
N ALA A 230 -6.84 0.87 1.94
CA ALA A 230 -7.38 1.83 0.98
C ALA A 230 -8.30 1.16 -0.05
N ILE A 231 -7.93 -0.04 -0.54
CA ILE A 231 -8.80 -0.85 -1.43
C ILE A 231 -10.13 -1.14 -0.72
N LEU A 232 -10.07 -1.61 0.53
CA LEU A 232 -11.28 -1.93 1.30
C LEU A 232 -12.16 -0.70 1.53
N ALA A 233 -11.56 0.43 1.90
CA ALA A 233 -12.27 1.69 2.14
C ALA A 233 -12.90 2.25 0.85
N ALA A 234 -12.15 2.29 -0.25
CA ALA A 234 -12.66 2.74 -1.55
C ALA A 234 -13.81 1.84 -2.04
N SER A 235 -13.64 0.52 -1.95
CA SER A 235 -14.71 -0.43 -2.30
C SER A 235 -15.95 -0.28 -1.41
N SER A 236 -15.77 0.00 -0.11
CA SER A 236 -16.89 0.25 0.81
C SER A 236 -17.64 1.54 0.46
N LEU A 237 -16.93 2.62 0.13
CA LEU A 237 -17.54 3.86 -0.31
C LEU A 237 -18.29 3.69 -1.64
N SER A 238 -17.71 2.96 -2.58
CA SER A 238 -18.36 2.65 -3.85
C SER A 238 -19.57 1.74 -3.67
N PHE A 239 -19.49 0.74 -2.76
CA PHE A 239 -20.65 -0.08 -2.36
C PHE A 239 -21.80 0.74 -1.77
N LEU A 240 -21.50 1.83 -1.04
CA LEU A 240 -22.49 2.76 -0.50
C LEU A 240 -23.02 3.76 -1.54
N GLY A 241 -22.53 3.70 -2.79
CA GLY A 241 -23.00 4.55 -3.89
C GLY A 241 -22.24 5.87 -4.04
N PHE A 242 -21.09 6.03 -3.36
CA PHE A 242 -20.26 7.24 -3.47
C PHE A 242 -19.19 7.15 -4.58
N GLY A 243 -19.00 5.98 -5.19
CA GLY A 243 -17.96 5.68 -6.15
C GLY A 243 -18.22 6.17 -7.58
N ALA A 244 -17.79 5.36 -8.56
CA ALA A 244 -18.01 5.62 -9.97
C ALA A 244 -19.50 5.56 -10.36
N ASN A 245 -19.80 6.11 -11.55
CA ASN A 245 -21.13 5.96 -12.14
C ASN A 245 -21.43 4.48 -12.39
N VAL A 246 -22.72 4.12 -12.38
CA VAL A 246 -23.19 2.73 -12.55
C VAL A 246 -22.66 2.07 -13.85
N THR A 247 -22.34 2.89 -14.86
CA THR A 247 -21.81 2.42 -16.14
C THR A 247 -20.34 1.95 -16.06
N GLU A 248 -19.54 2.56 -15.21
CA GLU A 248 -18.12 2.21 -15.05
C GLU A 248 -17.97 1.11 -13.99
N PRO A 249 -17.50 -0.10 -14.36
CA PRO A 249 -17.34 -1.15 -13.39
C PRO A 249 -16.19 -0.83 -12.42
N ASP A 250 -16.47 -0.97 -11.12
CA ASP A 250 -15.50 -1.07 -10.05
C ASP A 250 -15.94 -2.16 -9.07
N TRP A 251 -15.03 -2.70 -8.30
CA TRP A 251 -15.32 -3.83 -7.43
C TRP A 251 -16.41 -3.55 -6.39
N GLY A 252 -16.46 -2.33 -5.86
CA GLY A 252 -17.44 -1.92 -4.85
C GLY A 252 -18.84 -1.73 -5.44
N SER A 253 -18.96 -1.08 -6.60
CA SER A 253 -20.25 -0.90 -7.29
C SER A 253 -20.83 -2.23 -7.76
N MET A 254 -19.97 -3.16 -8.23
CA MET A 254 -20.41 -4.53 -8.58
C MET A 254 -20.99 -5.28 -7.37
N LEU A 255 -20.39 -5.14 -6.18
CA LEU A 255 -20.95 -5.68 -4.94
C LEU A 255 -22.28 -5.01 -4.58
N SER A 256 -22.40 -3.69 -4.76
CA SER A 256 -23.59 -2.92 -4.45
C SER A 256 -24.79 -3.36 -5.26
N THR A 257 -24.62 -3.53 -6.56
CA THR A 257 -25.69 -4.03 -7.45
C THR A 257 -26.01 -5.50 -7.17
N GLY A 258 -24.98 -6.33 -7.06
CA GLY A 258 -25.15 -7.78 -6.84
C GLY A 258 -25.85 -8.13 -5.53
N ARG A 259 -25.77 -7.31 -4.47
CA ARG A 259 -26.42 -7.58 -3.17
C ARG A 259 -27.93 -7.81 -3.26
N ASN A 260 -28.57 -7.16 -4.23
CA ASN A 260 -30.02 -7.28 -4.42
C ASN A 260 -30.41 -8.64 -5.04
N TYR A 261 -29.45 -9.36 -5.60
CA TYR A 261 -29.62 -10.62 -6.33
C TYR A 261 -28.90 -11.82 -5.69
N LEU A 262 -28.56 -11.71 -4.40
CA LEU A 262 -27.81 -12.75 -3.67
C LEU A 262 -28.45 -14.16 -3.76
N ASN A 263 -29.80 -14.21 -3.75
CA ASN A 263 -30.52 -15.49 -3.81
C ASN A 263 -30.69 -16.05 -5.23
N THR A 264 -30.61 -15.20 -6.25
CA THR A 264 -30.89 -15.58 -7.65
C THR A 264 -29.62 -15.66 -8.48
N ALA A 265 -28.66 -14.75 -8.24
CA ALA A 265 -27.40 -14.63 -8.96
C ALA A 265 -26.20 -14.36 -8.02
N PRO A 266 -25.86 -15.30 -7.11
CA PRO A 266 -24.84 -15.11 -6.08
C PRO A 266 -23.44 -14.82 -6.67
N HIS A 267 -23.16 -15.25 -7.89
CA HIS A 267 -21.91 -15.01 -8.61
C HIS A 267 -21.59 -13.54 -8.80
N MET A 268 -22.61 -12.65 -8.89
CA MET A 268 -22.43 -11.21 -9.02
C MET A 268 -21.75 -10.58 -7.78
N VAL A 269 -21.89 -11.19 -6.61
CA VAL A 269 -21.26 -10.75 -5.36
C VAL A 269 -20.00 -11.55 -5.05
N LEU A 270 -20.05 -12.86 -5.32
CA LEU A 270 -18.99 -13.79 -4.94
C LEU A 270 -17.65 -13.43 -5.59
N PHE A 271 -17.61 -13.20 -6.90
CA PHE A 271 -16.37 -12.95 -7.62
C PHE A 271 -15.72 -11.61 -7.26
N PRO A 272 -16.43 -10.47 -7.24
CA PRO A 272 -15.84 -9.21 -6.76
C PRO A 272 -15.41 -9.29 -5.30
N GLY A 273 -16.21 -9.93 -4.44
CA GLY A 273 -15.90 -10.09 -3.02
C GLY A 273 -14.62 -10.90 -2.79
N ILE A 274 -14.46 -12.03 -3.48
CA ILE A 274 -13.24 -12.85 -3.41
C ILE A 274 -12.04 -12.04 -3.90
N LEU A 275 -12.18 -11.28 -4.99
CA LEU A 275 -11.07 -10.50 -5.53
C LEU A 275 -10.61 -9.40 -4.59
N ILE A 276 -11.56 -8.66 -3.98
CA ILE A 276 -11.25 -7.66 -2.94
C ILE A 276 -10.53 -8.35 -1.77
N PHE A 277 -11.10 -9.44 -1.25
CA PHE A 277 -10.53 -10.18 -0.11
C PHE A 277 -9.09 -10.64 -0.39
N LEU A 278 -8.86 -11.31 -1.52
CA LEU A 278 -7.54 -11.82 -1.87
C LEU A 278 -6.53 -10.69 -2.11
N THR A 279 -6.96 -9.57 -2.70
CA THR A 279 -6.08 -8.43 -2.95
C THR A 279 -5.68 -7.75 -1.65
N VAL A 280 -6.63 -7.51 -0.75
CA VAL A 280 -6.36 -6.95 0.59
C VAL A 280 -5.44 -7.87 1.39
N LEU A 281 -5.73 -9.18 1.39
CA LEU A 281 -4.90 -10.18 2.05
C LEU A 281 -3.47 -10.17 1.50
N ALA A 282 -3.30 -10.13 0.18
CA ALA A 282 -1.99 -10.12 -0.46
C ALA A 282 -1.17 -8.88 -0.10
N PHE A 283 -1.77 -7.68 -0.09
CA PHE A 283 -1.08 -6.46 0.32
C PHE A 283 -0.67 -6.50 1.80
N ASN A 284 -1.50 -7.03 2.70
CA ASN A 284 -1.17 -7.17 4.12
C ASN A 284 -0.02 -8.18 4.32
N LEU A 285 -0.12 -9.39 3.73
CA LEU A 285 0.93 -10.41 3.85
C LEU A 285 2.26 -9.97 3.21
N LEU A 286 2.20 -9.20 2.11
CA LEU A 286 3.40 -8.60 1.54
C LEU A 286 4.01 -7.57 2.49
N GLY A 287 3.19 -6.71 3.10
CA GLY A 287 3.64 -5.72 4.09
C GLY A 287 4.31 -6.36 5.30
N ASP A 288 3.72 -7.42 5.85
CA ASP A 288 4.32 -8.21 6.94
C ASP A 288 5.63 -8.86 6.52
N GLY A 289 5.69 -9.45 5.32
CA GLY A 289 6.91 -10.04 4.79
C GLY A 289 8.04 -9.03 4.56
N LEU A 290 7.70 -7.82 4.11
CA LEU A 290 8.65 -6.71 3.99
C LEU A 290 9.14 -6.25 5.36
N ARG A 291 8.24 -6.07 6.33
CA ARG A 291 8.58 -5.69 7.71
C ARG A 291 9.58 -6.64 8.30
N ASP A 292 9.29 -7.95 8.26
CA ASP A 292 10.16 -8.98 8.82
C ASP A 292 11.51 -9.09 8.12
N THR A 293 11.56 -8.81 6.80
CA THR A 293 12.81 -8.86 6.04
C THR A 293 13.69 -7.64 6.28
N LEU A 294 13.06 -6.49 6.56
CA LEU A 294 13.72 -5.21 6.77
C LEU A 294 14.09 -4.97 8.24
N ASP A 295 13.53 -5.73 9.20
CA ASP A 295 13.82 -5.55 10.63
C ASP A 295 15.23 -6.07 10.96
N PRO A 296 16.15 -5.20 11.42
CA PRO A 296 17.52 -5.58 11.75
C PRO A 296 17.63 -6.45 13.01
N LYS A 297 16.57 -6.53 13.85
CA LYS A 297 16.56 -7.30 15.11
C LYS A 297 16.28 -8.79 14.91
N MET A 298 15.91 -9.22 13.72
CA MET A 298 15.61 -10.61 13.40
C MET A 298 16.81 -11.35 12.75
N ASN A 299 18.01 -10.84 12.95
CA ASN A 299 19.27 -11.43 12.48
C ASN A 299 20.07 -12.02 13.62
#